data_0d061f4b3548c767d0a7d4d9372096d7
#
_entry.id   0d061f4b3548c767d0a7d4d9372096d7
#
_cell.length_a   1.000
_cell.length_b   1.000
_cell.length_c   1.000
_cell.angle_alpha   90.00
_cell.angle_beta   90.00
_cell.angle_gamma   90.00
#
_symmetry.space_group_name_H-M   'P 1'
#
loop_
_entity.id
_entity.type
_entity.pdbx_description
1 polymer ?
#
loop_
_entity_poly.entity_id
_entity_poly.type
_entity_poly.pdbx_seq_one_letter_code
_entity_poly.pdbx_strand_id
1 'polypeptide(L)'
;TEIPDDLKDKAQEYHEKLVEAAAEADDDLMNKFFEDGDLSKEDIRAGVRKLTIAKEAFPIFCGSAFKDKGVQPMLDGVVDYLPSPEDVPAIKGYKPGDESVEIDRHPVKSDPFAALVFKISTHPFYGKLVFVRVYSGSVVPGDSVLDSTREKKERIGKIFQMHADKEN
;
A
#
# COMPACT_ATOMS: atom_id res chain seq x y z
N THR A 1 -1.10 2.04 -30.22
CA THR A 1 -2.31 1.83 -31.05
C THR A 1 -2.99 3.18 -31.17
N GLU A 2 -3.30 3.60 -32.37
CA GLU A 2 -4.03 4.87 -32.61
C GLU A 2 -5.48 4.73 -32.15
N ILE A 3 -6.05 5.83 -31.66
CA ILE A 3 -7.46 5.91 -31.30
C ILE A 3 -8.28 5.92 -32.60
N PRO A 4 -9.29 5.05 -32.74
CA PRO A 4 -10.21 5.08 -33.89
C PRO A 4 -10.86 6.47 -34.06
N ASP A 5 -11.07 6.90 -35.31
CA ASP A 5 -11.57 8.25 -35.58
C ASP A 5 -12.92 8.55 -34.94
N ASP A 6 -13.79 7.57 -34.89
CA ASP A 6 -15.13 7.65 -34.27
C ASP A 6 -15.11 7.75 -32.73
N LEU A 7 -13.93 7.53 -32.10
CA LEU A 7 -13.76 7.61 -30.66
C LEU A 7 -12.87 8.79 -30.20
N LYS A 8 -12.32 9.56 -31.13
CA LYS A 8 -11.38 10.65 -30.79
C LYS A 8 -12.02 11.72 -29.91
N ASP A 9 -13.20 12.20 -30.27
CA ASP A 9 -13.89 13.24 -29.50
C ASP A 9 -14.23 12.75 -28.08
N LYS A 10 -14.70 11.51 -28.00
CA LYS A 10 -15.00 10.89 -26.70
C LYS A 10 -13.75 10.67 -25.86
N ALA A 11 -12.65 10.27 -26.47
CA ALA A 11 -11.38 10.10 -25.78
C ALA A 11 -10.87 11.43 -25.22
N GLN A 12 -11.01 12.51 -26.00
CA GLN A 12 -10.64 13.86 -25.56
C GLN A 12 -11.50 14.32 -24.38
N GLU A 13 -12.83 14.16 -24.45
CA GLU A 13 -13.75 14.48 -23.36
C GLU A 13 -13.36 13.78 -22.03
N TYR A 14 -13.04 12.47 -22.10
CA TYR A 14 -12.67 11.71 -20.91
C TYR A 14 -11.25 12.01 -20.43
N HIS A 15 -10.34 12.42 -21.34
CA HIS A 15 -9.02 12.91 -20.95
C HIS A 15 -9.14 14.19 -20.13
N GLU A 16 -9.92 15.16 -20.59
CA GLU A 16 -10.18 16.42 -19.87
C GLU A 16 -10.75 16.16 -18.48
N LYS A 17 -11.73 15.28 -18.35
CA LYS A 17 -12.28 14.87 -17.04
C LYS A 17 -11.25 14.23 -16.12
N LEU A 18 -10.32 13.44 -16.68
CA LEU A 18 -9.24 12.85 -15.90
C LEU A 18 -8.25 13.90 -15.40
N VAL A 19 -7.90 14.88 -16.26
CA VAL A 19 -7.01 15.98 -15.90
C VAL A 19 -7.64 16.85 -14.82
N GLU A 20 -8.90 17.24 -14.98
CA GLU A 20 -9.65 17.98 -13.96
C GLU A 20 -9.65 17.24 -12.61
N ALA A 21 -10.01 15.96 -12.62
CA ALA A 21 -10.01 15.15 -11.41
C ALA A 21 -8.61 15.04 -10.76
N ALA A 22 -7.55 14.91 -11.56
CA ALA A 22 -6.18 14.87 -11.04
C ALA A 22 -5.74 16.22 -10.47
N ALA A 23 -6.18 17.34 -11.06
CA ALA A 23 -5.90 18.69 -10.59
C ALA A 23 -6.52 18.98 -9.22
N GLU A 24 -7.68 18.39 -8.90
CA GLU A 24 -8.35 18.53 -7.59
C GLU A 24 -7.55 17.94 -6.43
N ALA A 25 -6.49 17.17 -6.69
CA ALA A 25 -5.72 16.49 -5.66
C ALA A 25 -4.92 17.44 -4.76
N ASP A 26 -4.52 18.61 -5.26
CA ASP A 26 -3.85 19.66 -4.49
C ASP A 26 -3.78 20.99 -5.24
N ASP A 27 -3.48 22.06 -4.48
CA ASP A 27 -3.42 23.43 -4.99
C ASP A 27 -2.33 23.64 -6.06
N ASP A 28 -1.20 22.91 -5.97
CA ASP A 28 -0.10 23.06 -6.93
C ASP A 28 -0.50 22.49 -8.29
N LEU A 29 -1.16 21.34 -8.33
CA LEU A 29 -1.69 20.75 -9.56
C LEU A 29 -2.82 21.58 -10.15
N MET A 30 -3.68 22.14 -9.29
CA MET A 30 -4.75 23.03 -9.71
C MET A 30 -4.21 24.31 -10.35
N ASN A 31 -3.18 24.92 -9.77
CA ASN A 31 -2.54 26.10 -10.32
C ASN A 31 -1.91 25.81 -11.69
N LYS A 32 -1.19 24.71 -11.84
CA LYS A 32 -0.64 24.28 -13.14
C LYS A 32 -1.73 24.09 -14.19
N PHE A 33 -2.83 23.46 -13.82
CA PHE A 33 -3.96 23.27 -14.71
C PHE A 33 -4.58 24.59 -15.17
N PHE A 34 -4.70 25.58 -14.27
CA PHE A 34 -5.20 26.92 -14.65
C PHE A 34 -4.23 27.71 -15.54
N GLU A 35 -2.92 27.50 -15.39
CA GLU A 35 -1.90 28.19 -16.18
C GLU A 35 -1.76 27.58 -17.58
N ASP A 36 -1.72 26.26 -17.69
CA ASP A 36 -1.37 25.53 -18.91
C ASP A 36 -2.59 24.92 -19.64
N GLY A 37 -3.72 24.78 -18.94
CA GLY A 37 -4.94 24.14 -19.46
C GLY A 37 -4.87 22.61 -19.56
N ASP A 38 -3.74 22.01 -19.16
CA ASP A 38 -3.50 20.56 -19.16
C ASP A 38 -2.46 20.20 -18.07
N LEU A 39 -2.31 18.92 -17.80
CA LEU A 39 -1.31 18.39 -16.86
C LEU A 39 -0.39 17.38 -17.57
N SER A 40 0.88 17.34 -17.17
CA SER A 40 1.79 16.29 -17.64
C SER A 40 1.33 14.90 -17.17
N LYS A 41 1.79 13.85 -17.85
CA LYS A 41 1.49 12.47 -17.43
C LYS A 41 1.94 12.18 -16.00
N GLU A 42 3.06 12.75 -15.61
CA GLU A 42 3.63 12.64 -14.27
C GLU A 42 2.75 13.35 -13.24
N ASP A 43 2.25 14.55 -13.57
CA ASP A 43 1.33 15.30 -12.70
C ASP A 43 -0.01 14.57 -12.55
N ILE A 44 -0.59 14.06 -13.64
CA ILE A 44 -1.82 13.25 -13.62
C ILE A 44 -1.63 12.01 -12.71
N ARG A 45 -0.51 11.28 -12.83
CA ARG A 45 -0.21 10.12 -11.97
C ARG A 45 -0.10 10.53 -10.51
N ALA A 46 0.61 11.61 -10.24
CA ALA A 46 0.77 12.11 -8.88
C ALA A 46 -0.57 12.51 -8.25
N GLY A 47 -1.42 13.23 -8.99
CA GLY A 47 -2.75 13.62 -8.55
C GLY A 47 -3.65 12.41 -8.28
N VAL A 48 -3.76 11.49 -9.25
CA VAL A 48 -4.56 10.25 -9.09
C VAL A 48 -4.04 9.42 -7.92
N ARG A 49 -2.69 9.32 -7.71
CA ARG A 49 -2.13 8.63 -6.55
C ARG A 49 -2.57 9.27 -5.23
N LYS A 50 -2.49 10.60 -5.11
CA LYS A 50 -2.92 11.33 -3.90
C LYS A 50 -4.38 11.03 -3.57
N LEU A 51 -5.28 11.16 -4.55
CA LEU A 51 -6.69 10.86 -4.39
C LEU A 51 -6.94 9.39 -4.02
N THR A 52 -6.16 8.46 -4.58
CA THR A 52 -6.28 7.03 -4.27
C THR A 52 -5.86 6.74 -2.82
N ILE A 53 -4.76 7.31 -2.36
CA ILE A 53 -4.28 7.16 -0.97
C ILE A 53 -5.26 7.80 0.01
N ALA A 54 -5.85 8.95 -0.35
CA ALA A 54 -6.92 9.61 0.41
C ALA A 54 -8.26 8.85 0.40
N LYS A 55 -8.41 7.86 -0.50
CA LYS A 55 -9.66 7.08 -0.75
C LYS A 55 -10.77 7.92 -1.37
N GLU A 56 -10.42 8.96 -2.08
CA GLU A 56 -11.33 9.86 -2.81
C GLU A 56 -11.52 9.43 -4.26
N ALA A 57 -10.55 8.68 -4.81
CA ALA A 57 -10.66 8.07 -6.14
C ALA A 57 -10.20 6.61 -6.15
N PHE A 58 -10.75 5.84 -7.12
CA PHE A 58 -10.43 4.43 -7.31
C PHE A 58 -10.07 4.18 -8.78
N PRO A 59 -8.77 4.04 -9.13
CA PRO A 59 -8.35 3.73 -10.48
C PRO A 59 -8.89 2.36 -10.94
N ILE A 60 -9.50 2.32 -12.11
CA ILE A 60 -10.07 1.10 -12.70
C ILE A 60 -9.34 0.80 -13.99
N PHE A 61 -8.84 -0.43 -14.14
CA PHE A 61 -8.15 -0.91 -15.32
C PHE A 61 -8.95 -2.00 -16.01
N CYS A 62 -9.02 -1.93 -17.35
CA CYS A 62 -9.64 -2.94 -18.17
C CYS A 62 -8.59 -3.79 -18.86
N GLY A 63 -8.81 -5.11 -18.90
CA GLY A 63 -7.89 -6.01 -19.55
C GLY A 63 -8.48 -7.40 -19.76
N SER A 64 -7.70 -8.27 -20.40
CA SER A 64 -8.00 -9.68 -20.58
C SER A 64 -6.74 -10.48 -20.34
N ALA A 65 -6.52 -10.92 -19.11
CA ALA A 65 -5.32 -11.67 -18.71
C ALA A 65 -5.16 -12.95 -19.53
N PHE A 66 -6.26 -13.64 -19.84
CA PHE A 66 -6.24 -14.85 -20.68
C PHE A 66 -5.75 -14.58 -22.12
N LYS A 67 -5.96 -13.37 -22.63
CA LYS A 67 -5.48 -12.93 -23.95
C LYS A 67 -4.17 -12.12 -23.88
N ASP A 68 -3.54 -12.08 -22.72
CA ASP A 68 -2.32 -11.32 -22.44
C ASP A 68 -2.44 -9.83 -22.81
N LYS A 69 -3.62 -9.23 -22.52
CA LYS A 69 -3.90 -7.82 -22.81
C LYS A 69 -4.14 -7.03 -21.53
N GLY A 70 -3.43 -5.92 -21.41
CA GLY A 70 -3.60 -5.00 -20.28
C GLY A 70 -2.99 -5.47 -18.96
N VAL A 71 -2.21 -6.55 -18.94
CA VAL A 71 -1.59 -7.10 -17.72
C VAL A 71 -0.50 -6.14 -17.21
N GLN A 72 0.43 -5.72 -18.09
CA GLN A 72 1.48 -4.77 -17.72
C GLN A 72 0.93 -3.44 -17.21
N PRO A 73 0.02 -2.75 -17.93
CA PRO A 73 -0.57 -1.50 -17.42
C PRO A 73 -1.29 -1.66 -16.07
N MET A 74 -1.89 -2.82 -15.81
CA MET A 74 -2.51 -3.10 -14.51
C MET A 74 -1.47 -3.25 -13.41
N LEU A 75 -0.35 -3.93 -13.69
CA LEU A 75 0.76 -4.06 -12.75
C LEU A 75 1.46 -2.71 -12.50
N ASP A 76 1.64 -1.90 -13.55
CA ASP A 76 2.15 -0.54 -13.42
C ASP A 76 1.21 0.29 -12.53
N GLY A 77 -0.11 0.16 -12.73
CA GLY A 77 -1.10 0.83 -11.90
C GLY A 77 -1.06 0.40 -10.42
N VAL A 78 -0.71 -0.86 -10.12
CA VAL A 78 -0.47 -1.30 -8.73
C VAL A 78 0.70 -0.53 -8.12
N VAL A 79 1.80 -0.39 -8.87
CA VAL A 79 2.99 0.34 -8.40
C VAL A 79 2.72 1.85 -8.30
N ASP A 80 2.03 2.42 -9.29
CA ASP A 80 1.80 3.85 -9.38
C ASP A 80 0.78 4.35 -8.33
N TYR A 81 -0.26 3.57 -8.02
CA TYR A 81 -1.41 4.09 -7.27
C TYR A 81 -1.65 3.45 -5.90
N LEU A 82 -1.19 2.22 -5.64
CA LEU A 82 -1.41 1.64 -4.32
C LEU A 82 -0.41 2.18 -3.28
N PRO A 83 -0.86 2.42 -2.04
CA PRO A 83 0.03 2.90 -0.99
C PRO A 83 1.05 1.84 -0.57
N SER A 84 2.29 2.28 -0.37
CA SER A 84 3.29 1.51 0.37
C SER A 84 3.07 1.68 1.89
N PRO A 85 3.73 0.90 2.74
CA PRO A 85 3.70 1.14 4.18
C PRO A 85 4.18 2.54 4.60
N GLU A 86 5.02 3.18 3.79
CA GLU A 86 5.54 4.54 4.06
C GLU A 86 4.55 5.65 3.70
N ASP A 87 3.58 5.36 2.83
CA ASP A 87 2.54 6.32 2.42
C ASP A 87 1.40 6.43 3.45
N VAL A 88 1.37 5.55 4.45
CA VAL A 88 0.31 5.55 5.46
C VAL A 88 0.81 6.16 6.78
N PRO A 89 -0.09 6.78 7.57
CA PRO A 89 0.29 7.34 8.88
C PRO A 89 0.92 6.30 9.80
N ALA A 90 1.79 6.76 10.71
CA ALA A 90 2.33 5.94 11.78
C ALA A 90 1.21 5.26 12.58
N ILE A 91 1.44 4.03 13.00
CA ILE A 91 0.47 3.32 13.82
C ILE A 91 0.57 3.80 15.25
N LYS A 92 -0.57 4.18 15.80
CA LYS A 92 -0.72 4.60 17.18
C LYS A 92 -1.00 3.41 18.09
N GLY A 93 -0.39 3.40 19.23
CA GLY A 93 -0.58 2.43 20.27
C GLY A 93 -0.22 3.01 21.64
N TYR A 94 -0.23 2.16 22.66
CA TYR A 94 0.10 2.57 24.02
C TYR A 94 1.37 1.88 24.51
N LYS A 95 2.06 2.52 25.41
CA LYS A 95 3.24 1.93 26.05
C LYS A 95 2.82 0.67 26.84
N PRO A 96 3.50 -0.46 26.65
CA PRO A 96 3.21 -1.66 27.45
C PRO A 96 3.27 -1.36 28.95
N GLY A 97 2.17 -1.70 29.66
CA GLY A 97 2.02 -1.45 31.10
C GLY A 97 1.63 -0.02 31.50
N ASP A 98 1.42 0.88 30.52
CA ASP A 98 0.98 2.25 30.78
C ASP A 98 0.15 2.80 29.62
N GLU A 99 -1.15 2.59 29.66
CA GLU A 99 -2.09 3.05 28.62
C GLU A 99 -2.30 4.58 28.59
N SER A 100 -1.75 5.33 29.55
CA SER A 100 -1.79 6.80 29.52
C SER A 100 -0.77 7.41 28.55
N VAL A 101 0.24 6.63 28.14
CA VAL A 101 1.31 7.06 27.22
C VAL A 101 1.05 6.52 25.83
N GLU A 102 0.57 7.40 24.94
CA GLU A 102 0.44 7.11 23.51
C GLU A 102 1.83 7.08 22.85
N ILE A 103 2.06 6.14 21.97
CA ILE A 103 3.30 5.99 21.20
C ILE A 103 2.99 5.74 19.73
N ASP A 104 3.79 6.35 18.86
CA ASP A 104 3.73 6.12 17.43
C ASP A 104 4.76 5.06 17.01
N ARG A 105 4.45 4.33 15.95
CA ARG A 105 5.34 3.38 15.29
C ARG A 105 5.37 3.65 13.80
N HIS A 106 6.55 4.00 13.30
CA HIS A 106 6.78 4.27 11.89
C HIS A 106 7.26 3.00 11.17
N PRO A 107 6.98 2.82 9.88
CA PRO A 107 7.37 1.63 9.12
C PRO A 107 8.86 1.64 8.75
N VAL A 108 9.71 1.94 9.72
CA VAL A 108 11.17 2.02 9.56
C VAL A 108 11.88 1.00 10.46
N LYS A 109 13.01 0.48 10.00
CA LYS A 109 13.78 -0.55 10.73
C LYS A 109 14.38 -0.06 12.05
N SER A 110 14.59 1.24 12.19
CA SER A 110 15.15 1.85 13.40
C SER A 110 14.18 1.96 14.56
N ASP A 111 12.88 1.89 14.29
CA ASP A 111 11.86 1.92 15.34
C ASP A 111 11.83 0.60 16.12
N PRO A 112 11.36 0.62 17.36
CA PRO A 112 11.12 -0.61 18.11
C PRO A 112 10.17 -1.55 17.36
N PHE A 113 10.46 -2.85 17.42
CA PHE A 113 9.65 -3.86 16.75
C PHE A 113 8.20 -3.83 17.25
N ALA A 114 7.27 -3.73 16.31
CA ALA A 114 5.85 -3.88 16.56
C ALA A 114 5.19 -4.67 15.42
N ALA A 115 4.39 -5.65 15.77
CA ALA A 115 3.72 -6.51 14.82
C ALA A 115 2.36 -7.00 15.37
N LEU A 116 1.46 -7.32 14.45
CA LEU A 116 0.16 -7.93 14.78
C LEU A 116 0.15 -9.39 14.34
N VAL A 117 -0.20 -10.27 15.27
CA VAL A 117 -0.57 -11.64 14.93
C VAL A 117 -2.00 -11.65 14.41
N PHE A 118 -2.20 -11.98 13.14
CA PHE A 118 -3.52 -11.92 12.51
C PHE A 118 -4.08 -13.30 12.13
N LYS A 119 -3.22 -14.34 12.11
CA LYS A 119 -3.63 -15.70 11.76
C LYS A 119 -2.72 -16.72 12.41
N ILE A 120 -3.30 -17.82 12.86
CA ILE A 120 -2.58 -19.03 13.30
C ILE A 120 -3.06 -20.20 12.42
N SER A 121 -2.12 -20.97 11.91
CA SER A 121 -2.38 -22.17 11.12
C SER A 121 -1.57 -23.34 11.64
N THR A 122 -1.95 -24.55 11.32
CA THR A 122 -1.19 -25.75 11.63
C THR A 122 -0.48 -26.24 10.38
N HIS A 123 0.83 -26.43 10.50
CA HIS A 123 1.64 -27.00 9.42
C HIS A 123 2.05 -28.44 9.79
N PRO A 124 2.01 -29.40 8.84
CA PRO A 124 2.30 -30.82 9.13
C PRO A 124 3.66 -31.07 9.78
N PHE A 125 4.68 -30.28 9.39
CA PHE A 125 6.07 -30.48 9.86
C PHE A 125 6.51 -29.50 10.96
N TYR A 126 5.99 -28.28 10.97
CA TYR A 126 6.44 -27.22 11.88
C TYR A 126 5.46 -26.96 13.04
N GLY A 127 4.33 -27.66 13.06
CA GLY A 127 3.31 -27.45 14.08
C GLY A 127 2.57 -26.12 13.87
N LYS A 128 2.54 -25.25 14.87
CA LYS A 128 1.83 -23.98 14.78
C LYS A 128 2.65 -22.94 14.02
N LEU A 129 2.10 -22.46 12.90
CA LEU A 129 2.59 -21.28 12.18
C LEU A 129 1.79 -20.05 12.60
N VAL A 130 2.50 -19.04 13.05
CA VAL A 130 1.93 -17.76 13.48
C VAL A 130 2.24 -16.74 12.40
N PHE A 131 1.20 -16.22 11.76
CA PHE A 131 1.32 -15.20 10.73
C PHE A 131 1.29 -13.82 11.36
N VAL A 132 2.32 -13.04 11.09
CA VAL A 132 2.48 -11.70 11.65
C VAL A 132 2.58 -10.65 10.54
N ARG A 133 1.98 -9.49 10.80
CA ARG A 133 2.22 -8.28 10.00
C ARG A 133 3.12 -7.35 10.80
N VAL A 134 4.31 -7.10 10.29
CA VAL A 134 5.25 -6.16 10.89
C VAL A 134 4.85 -4.75 10.52
N TYR A 135 4.77 -3.87 11.50
CA TYR A 135 4.45 -2.47 11.35
C TYR A 135 5.65 -1.55 11.57
N SER A 136 6.58 -1.94 12.40
CA SER A 136 7.82 -1.20 12.66
C SER A 136 8.93 -2.11 13.12
N GLY A 137 10.16 -1.63 12.99
CA GLY A 137 11.35 -2.33 13.44
C GLY A 137 11.68 -3.59 12.63
N SER A 138 12.48 -4.44 13.22
CA SER A 138 12.87 -5.73 12.64
C SER A 138 13.04 -6.77 13.74
N VAL A 139 12.92 -8.04 13.38
CA VAL A 139 13.10 -9.18 14.28
C VAL A 139 13.85 -10.29 13.55
N VAL A 140 14.70 -11.01 14.28
CA VAL A 140 15.44 -12.16 13.76
C VAL A 140 15.17 -13.41 14.61
N PRO A 141 15.41 -14.62 14.09
CA PRO A 141 15.32 -15.84 14.88
C PRO A 141 16.19 -15.76 16.13
N GLY A 142 15.62 -16.08 17.28
CA GLY A 142 16.28 -16.02 18.59
C GLY A 142 15.95 -14.81 19.43
N ASP A 143 15.42 -13.76 18.84
CA ASP A 143 14.99 -12.56 19.56
C ASP A 143 13.84 -12.86 20.53
N SER A 144 13.76 -12.05 21.58
CA SER A 144 12.65 -12.06 22.53
C SER A 144 11.76 -10.85 22.30
N VAL A 145 10.48 -11.10 22.10
CA VAL A 145 9.45 -10.08 21.93
C VAL A 145 8.45 -10.12 23.07
N LEU A 146 7.77 -9.00 23.33
CA LEU A 146 6.70 -8.94 24.31
C LEU A 146 5.36 -9.25 23.63
N ASP A 147 4.67 -10.29 24.08
CA ASP A 147 3.23 -10.47 23.82
C ASP A 147 2.47 -9.50 24.75
N SER A 148 2.03 -8.38 24.19
CA SER A 148 1.35 -7.33 24.96
C SER A 148 -0.02 -7.77 25.50
N THR A 149 -0.67 -8.73 24.87
CA THR A 149 -1.97 -9.26 25.31
C THR A 149 -1.82 -10.13 26.57
N ARG A 150 -0.73 -10.90 26.65
CA ARG A 150 -0.46 -11.81 27.78
C ARG A 150 0.56 -11.28 28.76
N GLU A 151 1.20 -10.16 28.42
CA GLU A 151 2.30 -9.56 29.20
C GLU A 151 3.48 -10.52 29.43
N LYS A 152 3.76 -11.38 28.45
CA LYS A 152 4.80 -12.38 28.52
C LYS A 152 5.84 -12.19 27.42
N LYS A 153 7.08 -12.51 27.74
CA LYS A 153 8.14 -12.57 26.75
C LYS A 153 8.06 -13.90 25.99
N GLU A 154 8.02 -13.80 24.68
CA GLU A 154 8.03 -14.95 23.78
C GLU A 154 9.30 -14.91 22.93
N ARG A 155 9.89 -16.07 22.69
CA ARG A 155 11.10 -16.19 21.87
C ARG A 155 10.71 -16.51 20.44
N ILE A 156 11.22 -15.73 19.49
CA ILE A 156 11.06 -15.99 18.07
C ILE A 156 11.89 -17.22 17.69
N GLY A 157 11.21 -18.23 17.19
CA GLY A 157 11.84 -19.45 16.68
C GLY A 157 12.35 -19.29 15.26
N LYS A 158 11.85 -20.11 14.34
CA LYS A 158 12.12 -19.97 12.90
C LYS A 158 11.20 -18.90 12.31
N ILE A 159 11.72 -18.17 11.34
CA ILE A 159 10.94 -17.20 10.54
C ILE A 159 10.91 -17.75 9.12
N PHE A 160 9.73 -17.75 8.51
CA PHE A 160 9.51 -18.18 7.14
C PHE A 160 8.89 -17.03 6.33
N GLN A 161 9.33 -16.87 5.11
CA GLN A 161 8.63 -16.06 4.13
C GLN A 161 7.70 -16.99 3.35
N MET A 162 6.41 -16.80 3.55
CA MET A 162 5.41 -17.62 2.87
C MET A 162 5.18 -17.11 1.45
N HIS A 163 5.23 -18.03 0.49
CA HIS A 163 4.90 -17.78 -0.91
C HIS A 163 3.82 -18.78 -1.34
N ALA A 164 2.57 -18.39 -1.22
CA ALA A 164 1.38 -19.23 -1.32
C ALA A 164 1.42 -20.39 -0.30
N ASP A 165 1.59 -21.62 -0.73
CA ASP A 165 1.70 -22.85 0.09
C ASP A 165 3.14 -23.25 0.39
N LYS A 166 4.12 -22.50 -0.13
CA LYS A 166 5.56 -22.78 0.04
C LYS A 166 6.18 -21.83 1.04
N GLU A 167 7.04 -22.37 1.88
CA GLU A 167 7.91 -21.65 2.80
C GLU A 167 9.34 -21.53 2.23
N ASN A 168 9.94 -20.34 2.39
CA ASN A 168 11.34 -20.04 2.08
C ASN A 168 12.06 -19.55 3.32
#